data_5ffeb723802294c60ac8a0e5a79a6469
#
_entry.id   5ffeb723802294c60ac8a0e5a79a6469
#
_cell.length_a   1.000
_cell.length_b   1.000
_cell.length_c   1.000
_cell.angle_alpha   90.00
_cell.angle_beta   90.00
_cell.angle_gamma   90.00
#
_symmetry.space_group_name_H-M   'P 1'
#
loop_
_entity.id
_entity.type
_entity.pdbx_description
1 polymer ?
#
loop_
_entity_poly.entity_id
_entity_poly.type
_entity_poly.pdbx_seq_one_letter_code
_entity_poly.pdbx_strand_id
1 'polypeptide(L)'
;MKPFRLLILTPTALPAVTGNAMTAERWRRCLVGMGLDVRVLPTEGLAPGDLKGEIIRFRPDLVHVHNAYRAGGLLLRRALDQGFGTLPLVVSPSGTDMNVESKVDAGKDRVSRVLSRAEAIIVQSEEGRERLHEIAHGRMDRVHFVPKSFVWLGEETLDLRASCGFDPGDVVFFMPAGIRPVKGNLECLLGFEKVYNLRPGARIIFAGPSLDADYSEHFRKEVEQRQAFARWIPPIHPAAMLSAYGSVDVILNGSASEGLSNVLIEGRAAGKPLLASDIPGNRWPVFGDPGDPPMGVLFDPSDPDDFVRKAILLVDDAMLRRKLGEAGAAYSRRMPGPCDEARGLVAVYEAAVGRTRGERVAGRG
;
A
#
# COMPACT_ATOMS: atom_id res chain seq x y z
N MET A 1 -14.27 -7.46 -30.96
CA MET A 1 -13.31 -8.43 -30.37
C MET A 1 -13.80 -8.77 -28.98
N LYS A 2 -13.60 -10.02 -28.52
CA LYS A 2 -13.92 -10.39 -27.15
C LYS A 2 -12.99 -9.66 -26.20
N PRO A 3 -13.47 -9.01 -25.12
CA PRO A 3 -12.62 -8.29 -24.18
C PRO A 3 -11.62 -9.24 -23.51
N PHE A 4 -10.40 -8.75 -23.26
CA PHE A 4 -9.37 -9.48 -22.53
C PHE A 4 -9.83 -9.65 -21.08
N ARG A 5 -9.87 -10.89 -20.58
CA ARG A 5 -10.36 -11.22 -19.24
C ARG A 5 -9.20 -11.38 -18.26
N LEU A 6 -9.15 -10.49 -17.27
CA LEU A 6 -8.14 -10.45 -16.23
C LEU A 6 -8.72 -10.86 -14.88
N LEU A 7 -8.13 -11.86 -14.24
CA LEU A 7 -8.42 -12.21 -12.84
C LEU A 7 -7.31 -11.66 -11.94
N ILE A 8 -7.65 -10.74 -11.05
CA ILE A 8 -6.73 -10.21 -10.02
C ILE A 8 -6.99 -10.95 -8.72
N LEU A 9 -5.97 -11.61 -8.19
CA LEU A 9 -5.98 -12.23 -6.86
C LEU A 9 -5.26 -11.30 -5.87
N THR A 10 -5.91 -10.98 -4.78
CA THR A 10 -5.39 -10.08 -3.74
C THR A 10 -5.77 -10.61 -2.36
N PRO A 11 -4.99 -10.38 -1.28
CA PRO A 11 -5.38 -10.82 0.06
C PRO A 11 -6.78 -10.37 0.44
N THR A 12 -7.08 -9.09 0.23
CA THR A 12 -8.38 -8.46 0.56
C THR A 12 -8.86 -7.59 -0.60
N ALA A 13 -10.17 -7.40 -0.71
CA ALA A 13 -10.81 -6.49 -1.68
C ALA A 13 -11.87 -5.63 -0.95
N LEU A 14 -12.37 -4.58 -1.61
CA LEU A 14 -13.49 -3.82 -1.06
C LEU A 14 -14.67 -4.76 -0.73
N PRO A 15 -15.40 -4.53 0.37
CA PRO A 15 -15.42 -3.30 1.20
C PRO A 15 -14.30 -3.19 2.25
N ALA A 16 -13.38 -4.15 2.36
CA ALA A 16 -12.25 -4.06 3.29
C ALA A 16 -11.30 -2.93 2.87
N VAL A 17 -11.12 -1.92 3.74
CA VAL A 17 -10.24 -0.78 3.50
C VAL A 17 -8.81 -1.13 3.93
N THR A 18 -8.06 -1.75 3.02
CA THR A 18 -6.65 -2.11 3.21
C THR A 18 -5.82 -1.64 2.01
N GLY A 19 -4.50 -1.51 2.18
CA GLY A 19 -3.60 -1.13 1.09
C GLY A 19 -3.68 -2.03 -0.15
N ASN A 20 -3.87 -3.34 0.07
CA ASN A 20 -4.04 -4.30 -1.02
C ASN A 20 -5.37 -4.11 -1.75
N ALA A 21 -6.47 -3.93 -1.01
CA ALA A 21 -7.80 -3.70 -1.58
C ALA A 21 -7.83 -2.40 -2.39
N MET A 22 -7.23 -1.32 -1.87
CA MET A 22 -7.15 -0.03 -2.56
C MET A 22 -6.33 -0.11 -3.85
N THR A 23 -5.22 -0.83 -3.84
CA THR A 23 -4.40 -1.05 -5.04
C THR A 23 -5.17 -1.85 -6.09
N ALA A 24 -5.79 -2.96 -5.71
CA ALA A 24 -6.56 -3.80 -6.62
C ALA A 24 -7.76 -3.05 -7.23
N GLU A 25 -8.47 -2.23 -6.44
CA GLU A 25 -9.60 -1.43 -6.94
C GLU A 25 -9.15 -0.32 -7.88
N ARG A 26 -8.02 0.35 -7.60
CA ARG A 26 -7.43 1.34 -8.53
C ARG A 26 -7.13 0.71 -9.88
N TRP A 27 -6.45 -0.43 -9.90
CA TRP A 27 -6.17 -1.17 -11.13
C TRP A 27 -7.45 -1.58 -11.85
N ARG A 28 -8.40 -2.16 -11.13
CA ARG A 28 -9.69 -2.59 -11.71
C ARG A 28 -10.40 -1.44 -12.42
N ARG A 29 -10.54 -0.28 -11.76
CA ARG A 29 -11.22 0.89 -12.35
C ARG A 29 -10.56 1.34 -13.65
N CYS A 30 -9.26 1.49 -13.64
CA CYS A 30 -8.53 1.97 -14.83
C CYS A 30 -8.53 0.94 -15.96
N LEU A 31 -8.31 -0.34 -15.65
CA LEU A 31 -8.29 -1.41 -16.65
C LEU A 31 -9.68 -1.65 -17.26
N VAL A 32 -10.75 -1.57 -16.49
CA VAL A 32 -12.13 -1.62 -17.01
C VAL A 32 -12.40 -0.42 -17.91
N GLY A 33 -11.95 0.80 -17.53
CA GLY A 33 -12.03 1.98 -18.38
C GLY A 33 -11.26 1.85 -19.70
N MET A 34 -10.26 0.97 -19.78
CA MET A 34 -9.52 0.62 -20.99
C MET A 34 -10.16 -0.53 -21.80
N GLY A 35 -11.32 -1.04 -21.36
CA GLY A 35 -12.08 -2.07 -22.09
C GLY A 35 -11.73 -3.50 -21.70
N LEU A 36 -10.96 -3.74 -20.62
CA LEU A 36 -10.72 -5.09 -20.12
C LEU A 36 -11.91 -5.56 -19.26
N ASP A 37 -12.19 -6.88 -19.30
CA ASP A 37 -13.09 -7.53 -18.36
C ASP A 37 -12.30 -7.97 -17.12
N VAL A 38 -12.43 -7.26 -16.02
CA VAL A 38 -11.60 -7.43 -14.84
C VAL A 38 -12.41 -7.92 -13.65
N ARG A 39 -11.99 -9.05 -13.08
CA ARG A 39 -12.52 -9.56 -11.81
C ARG A 39 -11.44 -9.50 -10.74
N VAL A 40 -11.78 -8.94 -9.57
CA VAL A 40 -10.94 -8.98 -8.36
C VAL A 40 -11.50 -10.02 -7.41
N LEU A 41 -10.64 -10.92 -6.94
CA LEU A 41 -11.00 -11.98 -6.02
C LEU A 41 -10.14 -11.92 -4.76
N PRO A 42 -10.73 -11.65 -3.58
CA PRO A 42 -10.01 -11.75 -2.31
C PRO A 42 -9.68 -13.20 -2.00
N THR A 43 -8.47 -13.45 -1.50
CA THR A 43 -7.97 -14.80 -1.23
C THR A 43 -8.01 -15.18 0.26
N GLU A 44 -8.20 -14.23 1.17
CA GLU A 44 -8.41 -14.54 2.59
C GLU A 44 -9.70 -15.32 2.79
N GLY A 45 -9.59 -16.49 3.43
CA GLY A 45 -10.72 -17.39 3.63
C GLY A 45 -11.16 -18.20 2.40
N LEU A 46 -10.54 -17.98 1.22
CA LEU A 46 -10.91 -18.68 0.00
C LEU A 46 -10.33 -20.10 -0.02
N ALA A 47 -11.19 -21.11 -0.25
CA ALA A 47 -10.73 -22.48 -0.46
C ALA A 47 -10.17 -22.68 -1.88
N PRO A 48 -9.17 -23.58 -2.06
CA PRO A 48 -8.63 -23.87 -3.40
C PRO A 48 -9.69 -24.31 -4.42
N GLY A 49 -10.73 -25.03 -3.97
CA GLY A 49 -11.84 -25.46 -4.82
C GLY A 49 -12.66 -24.29 -5.35
N ASP A 50 -12.88 -23.27 -4.52
CA ASP A 50 -13.64 -22.08 -4.92
C ASP A 50 -12.85 -21.27 -5.95
N LEU A 51 -11.55 -21.12 -5.78
CA LEU A 51 -10.69 -20.48 -6.78
C LEU A 51 -10.74 -21.23 -8.12
N LYS A 52 -10.68 -22.57 -8.10
CA LYS A 52 -10.82 -23.39 -9.32
C LYS A 52 -12.17 -23.16 -10.00
N GLY A 53 -13.25 -23.12 -9.22
CA GLY A 53 -14.60 -22.81 -9.71
C GLY A 53 -14.69 -21.44 -10.36
N GLU A 54 -14.08 -20.41 -9.76
CA GLU A 54 -14.02 -19.05 -10.33
C GLU A 54 -13.25 -19.00 -11.64
N ILE A 55 -12.13 -19.70 -11.75
CA ILE A 55 -11.33 -19.76 -12.99
C ILE A 55 -12.12 -20.44 -14.10
N ILE A 56 -12.78 -21.56 -13.82
CA ILE A 56 -13.61 -22.27 -14.80
C ILE A 56 -14.78 -21.40 -15.28
N ARG A 57 -15.43 -20.67 -14.37
CA ARG A 57 -16.57 -19.80 -14.66
C ARG A 57 -16.17 -18.56 -15.43
N PHE A 58 -15.14 -17.85 -14.96
CA PHE A 58 -14.69 -16.59 -15.53
C PHE A 58 -13.85 -16.81 -16.80
N ARG A 59 -13.09 -17.91 -16.88
CA ARG A 59 -12.15 -18.23 -17.97
C ARG A 59 -11.21 -17.08 -18.28
N PRO A 60 -10.36 -16.66 -17.32
CA PRO A 60 -9.44 -15.54 -17.52
C PRO A 60 -8.42 -15.87 -18.63
N ASP A 61 -7.96 -14.84 -19.33
CA ASP A 61 -6.85 -14.93 -20.27
C ASP A 61 -5.50 -14.80 -19.55
N LEU A 62 -5.51 -14.19 -18.35
CA LEU A 62 -4.34 -13.98 -17.47
C LEU A 62 -4.78 -13.88 -16.01
N VAL A 63 -3.91 -14.34 -15.11
CA VAL A 63 -4.04 -14.13 -13.66
C VAL A 63 -2.97 -13.18 -13.18
N HIS A 64 -3.36 -12.12 -12.49
CA HIS A 64 -2.46 -11.20 -11.80
C HIS A 64 -2.58 -11.37 -10.28
N VAL A 65 -1.51 -11.76 -9.64
CA VAL A 65 -1.43 -11.93 -8.18
C VAL A 65 -0.81 -10.70 -7.54
N HIS A 66 -1.59 -10.02 -6.73
CA HIS A 66 -1.09 -8.95 -5.85
C HIS A 66 -0.84 -9.51 -4.45
N ASN A 67 0.41 -9.50 -3.99
CA ASN A 67 0.99 -10.16 -2.84
C ASN A 67 1.37 -11.63 -3.08
N ALA A 68 2.66 -11.88 -3.23
CA ALA A 68 3.21 -13.20 -3.54
C ALA A 68 3.00 -14.22 -2.40
N TYR A 69 3.06 -13.78 -1.13
CA TYR A 69 2.92 -14.69 0.02
C TYR A 69 1.48 -15.08 0.31
N ARG A 70 0.61 -14.09 0.58
CA ARG A 70 -0.77 -14.34 1.03
C ARG A 70 -1.67 -14.77 -0.12
N ALA A 71 -1.73 -14.00 -1.19
CA ALA A 71 -2.54 -14.34 -2.35
C ALA A 71 -1.87 -15.41 -3.22
N GLY A 72 -0.57 -15.28 -3.51
CA GLY A 72 0.17 -16.23 -4.34
C GLY A 72 0.33 -17.60 -3.71
N GLY A 73 0.45 -17.67 -2.38
CA GLY A 73 0.58 -18.95 -1.66
C GLY A 73 -0.59 -19.91 -1.90
N LEU A 74 -1.78 -19.40 -2.25
CA LEU A 74 -2.92 -20.23 -2.60
C LEU A 74 -2.65 -21.04 -3.88
N LEU A 75 -1.89 -20.48 -4.85
CA LEU A 75 -1.55 -21.12 -6.12
C LEU A 75 -0.59 -22.31 -5.98
N LEU A 76 0.08 -22.45 -4.84
CA LEU A 76 0.99 -23.58 -4.57
C LEU A 76 0.26 -24.83 -4.06
N ARG A 77 -1.07 -24.79 -3.94
CA ARG A 77 -1.88 -25.93 -3.50
C ARG A 77 -2.06 -26.92 -4.64
N ARG A 78 -1.75 -28.21 -4.44
CA ARG A 78 -1.86 -29.29 -5.45
C ARG A 78 -3.24 -29.37 -6.14
N ALA A 79 -4.31 -28.97 -5.46
CA ALA A 79 -5.66 -28.95 -6.02
C ALA A 79 -5.80 -28.01 -7.24
N LEU A 80 -4.87 -27.10 -7.46
CA LEU A 80 -4.86 -26.13 -8.55
C LEU A 80 -3.91 -26.49 -9.69
N ASP A 81 -3.05 -27.52 -9.53
CA ASP A 81 -2.08 -27.92 -10.56
C ASP A 81 -2.73 -28.36 -11.88
N GLN A 82 -3.94 -28.94 -11.79
CA GLN A 82 -4.73 -29.31 -12.98
C GLN A 82 -5.67 -28.16 -13.37
N GLY A 83 -5.25 -27.31 -14.29
CA GLY A 83 -6.05 -26.21 -14.86
C GLY A 83 -5.44 -24.81 -14.70
N PHE A 84 -4.48 -24.64 -13.78
CA PHE A 84 -3.74 -23.39 -13.62
C PHE A 84 -2.44 -23.36 -14.42
N GLY A 85 -1.85 -24.53 -14.74
CA GLY A 85 -0.53 -24.66 -15.35
C GLY A 85 -0.39 -24.12 -16.77
N THR A 86 -1.50 -23.62 -17.35
CA THR A 86 -1.50 -23.07 -18.71
C THR A 86 -1.90 -21.59 -18.77
N LEU A 87 -2.32 -20.98 -17.64
CA LEU A 87 -2.68 -19.57 -17.60
C LEU A 87 -1.43 -18.73 -17.34
N PRO A 88 -1.20 -17.67 -18.14
CA PRO A 88 -0.14 -16.71 -17.86
C PRO A 88 -0.31 -16.12 -16.48
N LEU A 89 0.78 -16.07 -15.69
CA LEU A 89 0.79 -15.57 -14.33
C LEU A 89 1.68 -14.33 -14.25
N VAL A 90 1.10 -13.22 -13.80
CA VAL A 90 1.82 -12.01 -13.41
C VAL A 90 1.76 -11.86 -11.90
N VAL A 91 2.86 -11.50 -11.28
CA VAL A 91 2.95 -11.32 -9.83
C VAL A 91 3.45 -9.91 -9.50
N SER A 92 2.70 -9.19 -8.67
CA SER A 92 3.16 -7.94 -8.05
C SER A 92 3.36 -8.18 -6.55
N PRO A 93 4.60 -8.38 -6.08
CA PRO A 93 4.89 -8.44 -4.67
C PRO A 93 4.46 -7.13 -3.99
N SER A 94 4.02 -7.23 -2.75
CA SER A 94 3.71 -6.08 -1.90
C SER A 94 4.75 -5.93 -0.77
N GLY A 95 4.59 -4.93 0.13
CA GLY A 95 5.63 -4.67 1.12
C GLY A 95 5.88 -5.80 2.11
N THR A 96 4.80 -6.39 2.66
CA THR A 96 4.95 -7.37 3.75
C THR A 96 5.55 -8.69 3.25
N ASP A 97 5.16 -9.18 2.08
CA ASP A 97 5.70 -10.42 1.51
C ASP A 97 7.19 -10.33 1.19
N MET A 98 7.67 -9.15 0.83
CA MET A 98 9.07 -8.89 0.52
C MET A 98 9.92 -8.55 1.75
N ASN A 99 9.34 -7.89 2.76
CA ASN A 99 10.10 -7.29 3.85
C ASN A 99 9.90 -7.98 5.21
N VAL A 100 8.84 -8.78 5.36
CA VAL A 100 8.50 -9.46 6.60
C VAL A 100 8.50 -10.97 6.39
N GLU A 101 7.57 -11.48 5.56
CA GLU A 101 7.38 -12.91 5.37
C GLU A 101 8.63 -13.57 4.72
N SER A 102 9.33 -12.86 3.81
CA SER A 102 10.56 -13.39 3.19
C SER A 102 11.77 -13.44 4.11
N LYS A 103 11.71 -12.86 5.31
CA LYS A 103 12.79 -12.95 6.32
C LYS A 103 12.80 -14.29 7.06
N VAL A 104 11.71 -15.04 7.00
CA VAL A 104 11.59 -16.37 7.57
C VAL A 104 11.75 -17.41 6.46
N ASP A 105 12.54 -18.46 6.65
CA ASP A 105 12.88 -19.45 5.61
C ASP A 105 11.64 -20.03 4.90
N ALA A 106 10.63 -20.45 5.64
CA ALA A 106 9.38 -20.97 5.07
C ALA A 106 8.62 -19.92 4.25
N GLY A 107 8.68 -18.65 4.64
CA GLY A 107 8.09 -17.53 3.92
C GLY A 107 8.87 -17.22 2.65
N LYS A 108 10.20 -17.21 2.72
CA LYS A 108 11.10 -17.01 1.58
C LYS A 108 10.90 -18.09 0.52
N ASP A 109 10.85 -19.39 0.92
CA ASP A 109 10.55 -20.50 0.01
C ASP A 109 9.20 -20.29 -0.70
N ARG A 110 8.16 -19.96 0.05
CA ARG A 110 6.83 -19.72 -0.53
C ARG A 110 6.84 -18.60 -1.55
N VAL A 111 7.40 -17.44 -1.21
CA VAL A 111 7.49 -16.28 -2.12
C VAL A 111 8.31 -16.65 -3.36
N SER A 112 9.49 -17.26 -3.21
CA SER A 112 10.35 -17.69 -4.31
C SER A 112 9.64 -18.66 -5.25
N ARG A 113 8.91 -19.64 -4.73
CA ARG A 113 8.13 -20.60 -5.52
C ARG A 113 6.99 -19.94 -6.31
N VAL A 114 6.34 -18.93 -5.77
CA VAL A 114 5.33 -18.15 -6.50
C VAL A 114 5.99 -17.34 -7.61
N LEU A 115 7.07 -16.63 -7.30
CA LEU A 115 7.81 -15.81 -8.27
C LEU A 115 8.42 -16.66 -9.41
N SER A 116 8.89 -17.88 -9.10
CA SER A 116 9.45 -18.77 -10.12
C SER A 116 8.44 -19.25 -11.17
N ARG A 117 7.13 -19.23 -10.84
CA ARG A 117 6.02 -19.58 -11.75
C ARG A 117 5.53 -18.40 -12.58
N ALA A 118 5.98 -17.16 -12.27
CA ALA A 118 5.52 -15.98 -12.96
C ALA A 118 6.18 -15.80 -14.32
N GLU A 119 5.41 -15.49 -15.34
CA GLU A 119 5.85 -15.03 -16.67
C GLU A 119 6.36 -13.59 -16.60
N ALA A 120 5.80 -12.79 -15.67
CA ALA A 120 6.27 -11.45 -15.40
C ALA A 120 6.09 -11.09 -13.92
N ILE A 121 7.02 -10.31 -13.39
CA ILE A 121 7.00 -9.79 -12.04
C ILE A 121 6.98 -8.27 -12.11
N ILE A 122 6.03 -7.63 -11.43
CA ILE A 122 5.90 -6.17 -11.42
C ILE A 122 6.42 -5.63 -10.11
N VAL A 123 7.32 -4.65 -10.19
CA VAL A 123 7.77 -3.84 -9.05
C VAL A 123 7.34 -2.40 -9.24
N GLN A 124 7.08 -1.71 -8.13
CA GLN A 124 6.60 -0.35 -8.10
C GLN A 124 7.56 0.64 -7.42
N SER A 125 8.73 0.16 -6.99
CA SER A 125 9.83 0.95 -6.43
C SER A 125 11.19 0.31 -6.74
N GLU A 126 12.26 1.11 -6.75
CA GLU A 126 13.63 0.59 -6.95
C GLU A 126 14.06 -0.29 -5.77
N GLU A 127 13.69 0.04 -4.53
CA GLU A 127 13.95 -0.82 -3.37
C GLU A 127 13.28 -2.20 -3.52
N GLY A 128 12.06 -2.22 -4.07
CA GLY A 128 11.38 -3.48 -4.40
C GLY A 128 12.12 -4.29 -5.44
N ARG A 129 12.75 -3.62 -6.42
CA ARG A 129 13.59 -4.25 -7.45
C ARG A 129 14.88 -4.82 -6.88
N GLU A 130 15.59 -4.05 -6.06
CA GLU A 130 16.79 -4.51 -5.36
C GLU A 130 16.49 -5.73 -4.48
N ARG A 131 15.40 -5.69 -3.73
CA ARG A 131 14.98 -6.80 -2.88
C ARG A 131 14.67 -8.06 -3.65
N LEU A 132 14.14 -7.96 -4.88
CA LEU A 132 13.89 -9.10 -5.75
C LEU A 132 15.17 -9.81 -6.16
N HIS A 133 16.30 -9.13 -6.30
CA HIS A 133 17.58 -9.78 -6.60
C HIS A 133 17.94 -10.86 -5.57
N GLU A 134 17.58 -10.67 -4.30
CA GLU A 134 17.84 -11.61 -3.22
C GLU A 134 16.88 -12.83 -3.23
N ILE A 135 15.70 -12.71 -3.85
CA ILE A 135 14.60 -13.66 -3.70
C ILE A 135 14.26 -14.36 -5.02
N ALA A 136 14.40 -13.67 -6.16
CA ALA A 136 13.92 -14.14 -7.46
C ALA A 136 14.90 -15.10 -8.19
N HIS A 137 16.03 -15.46 -7.59
CA HIS A 137 16.98 -16.47 -8.10
C HIS A 137 17.23 -16.40 -9.61
N GLY A 138 17.70 -15.26 -10.11
CA GLY A 138 18.10 -15.10 -11.52
C GLY A 138 16.96 -14.78 -12.51
N ARG A 139 15.72 -14.59 -12.06
CA ARG A 139 14.57 -14.24 -12.93
C ARG A 139 14.41 -12.73 -13.17
N MET A 140 15.50 -11.98 -13.13
CA MET A 140 15.46 -10.52 -13.33
C MET A 140 15.04 -10.10 -14.75
N ASP A 141 15.20 -10.97 -15.73
CA ASP A 141 14.72 -10.81 -17.11
C ASP A 141 13.17 -10.69 -17.21
N ARG A 142 12.44 -11.14 -16.17
CA ARG A 142 10.98 -11.07 -16.07
C ARG A 142 10.48 -9.94 -15.19
N VAL A 143 11.39 -9.13 -14.64
CA VAL A 143 11.03 -8.01 -13.76
C VAL A 143 10.74 -6.76 -14.58
N HIS A 144 9.56 -6.20 -14.39
CA HIS A 144 9.08 -4.99 -15.03
C HIS A 144 8.82 -3.92 -13.97
N PHE A 145 9.33 -2.71 -14.22
CA PHE A 145 9.02 -1.57 -13.38
C PHE A 145 7.73 -0.89 -13.90
N VAL A 146 6.73 -0.79 -13.05
CA VAL A 146 5.49 -0.04 -13.32
C VAL A 146 5.30 0.96 -12.19
N PRO A 147 5.47 2.26 -12.43
CA PRO A 147 5.38 3.27 -11.39
C PRO A 147 4.03 3.23 -10.69
N LYS A 148 4.05 3.31 -9.36
CA LYS A 148 2.83 3.34 -8.56
C LYS A 148 2.16 4.70 -8.66
N SER A 149 0.87 4.69 -8.94
CA SER A 149 0.01 5.86 -8.88
C SER A 149 -0.94 5.81 -7.68
N PHE A 150 -1.77 6.82 -7.55
CA PHE A 150 -2.89 6.84 -6.63
C PHE A 150 -4.14 7.40 -7.32
N VAL A 151 -5.32 7.19 -6.72
CA VAL A 151 -6.58 7.75 -7.20
C VAL A 151 -7.48 8.08 -6.01
N TRP A 152 -8.11 9.24 -6.06
CA TRP A 152 -9.21 9.53 -5.15
C TRP A 152 -10.45 8.79 -5.61
N LEU A 153 -11.07 8.01 -4.73
CA LEU A 153 -12.19 7.13 -5.08
C LEU A 153 -13.56 7.79 -4.97
N GLY A 154 -13.61 9.09 -4.71
CA GLY A 154 -14.82 9.90 -4.59
C GLY A 154 -14.53 11.27 -3.99
N GLU A 155 -15.61 12.03 -3.76
CA GLU A 155 -15.58 13.42 -3.29
C GLU A 155 -16.50 13.63 -2.08
N GLU A 156 -16.68 12.59 -1.24
CA GLU A 156 -17.45 12.74 0.00
C GLU A 156 -16.73 13.68 0.96
N THR A 157 -17.51 14.51 1.64
CA THR A 157 -17.00 15.50 2.59
C THR A 157 -16.83 14.89 3.97
N LEU A 158 -15.66 15.07 4.56
CA LEU A 158 -15.36 14.69 5.95
C LEU A 158 -14.34 15.66 6.54
N ASP A 159 -14.73 16.39 7.57
CA ASP A 159 -13.81 17.19 8.38
C ASP A 159 -13.41 16.40 9.63
N LEU A 160 -12.21 15.82 9.61
CA LEU A 160 -11.69 15.04 10.73
C LEU A 160 -11.44 15.89 11.96
N ARG A 161 -10.94 17.13 11.80
CA ARG A 161 -10.69 18.05 12.90
C ARG A 161 -11.98 18.32 13.68
N ALA A 162 -13.03 18.74 12.96
CA ALA A 162 -14.33 19.04 13.56
C ALA A 162 -14.99 17.79 14.14
N SER A 163 -14.96 16.65 13.43
CA SER A 163 -15.58 15.40 13.88
C SER A 163 -14.91 14.80 15.12
N CYS A 164 -13.62 15.11 15.35
CA CYS A 164 -12.88 14.70 16.54
C CYS A 164 -12.95 15.72 17.69
N GLY A 165 -13.61 16.87 17.49
CA GLY A 165 -13.74 17.92 18.50
C GLY A 165 -12.43 18.66 18.78
N PHE A 166 -11.56 18.83 17.79
CA PHE A 166 -10.32 19.57 17.90
C PHE A 166 -10.50 21.03 17.44
N ASP A 167 -9.77 21.95 18.08
CA ASP A 167 -9.89 23.36 17.80
C ASP A 167 -9.24 23.76 16.46
N PRO A 168 -9.71 24.84 15.81
CA PRO A 168 -9.11 25.34 14.57
C PRO A 168 -7.62 25.70 14.68
N GLY A 169 -7.16 26.07 15.89
CA GLY A 169 -5.76 26.41 16.17
C GLY A 169 -4.85 25.22 16.49
N ASP A 170 -5.41 24.03 16.66
CA ASP A 170 -4.63 22.83 16.92
C ASP A 170 -3.86 22.39 15.65
N VAL A 171 -2.70 21.77 15.85
CA VAL A 171 -1.94 21.09 14.78
C VAL A 171 -2.28 19.60 14.82
N VAL A 172 -3.02 19.12 13.81
CA VAL A 172 -3.55 17.78 13.77
C VAL A 172 -2.70 16.87 12.91
N PHE A 173 -2.16 15.81 13.52
CA PHE A 173 -1.47 14.70 12.85
C PHE A 173 -2.48 13.61 12.55
N PHE A 174 -2.38 13.02 11.36
CA PHE A 174 -3.28 11.97 10.90
C PHE A 174 -2.52 10.72 10.48
N MET A 175 -2.85 9.60 11.09
CA MET A 175 -2.28 8.28 10.81
C MET A 175 -3.35 7.30 10.32
N PRO A 176 -3.69 7.29 9.02
CA PRO A 176 -4.62 6.33 8.46
C PRO A 176 -3.95 4.97 8.26
N ALA A 177 -4.09 4.09 9.24
CA ALA A 177 -3.49 2.77 9.22
C ALA A 177 -4.33 1.76 10.00
N GLY A 178 -4.38 0.50 9.53
CA GLY A 178 -4.93 -0.59 10.34
C GLY A 178 -4.12 -0.77 11.63
N ILE A 179 -4.81 -1.08 12.72
CA ILE A 179 -4.19 -1.21 14.05
C ILE A 179 -3.56 -2.58 14.19
N ARG A 180 -2.23 -2.60 14.16
CA ARG A 180 -1.39 -3.80 14.30
C ARG A 180 0.09 -3.42 14.52
N PRO A 181 0.93 -4.28 15.14
CA PRO A 181 2.30 -3.95 15.54
C PRO A 181 3.17 -3.34 14.43
N VAL A 182 3.15 -3.92 13.23
CA VAL A 182 3.99 -3.46 12.11
C VAL A 182 3.71 -2.02 11.69
N LYS A 183 2.59 -1.44 12.09
CA LYS A 183 2.23 -0.04 11.77
C LYS A 183 2.74 0.98 12.79
N GLY A 184 3.20 0.54 13.97
CA GLY A 184 3.75 1.43 14.99
C GLY A 184 2.71 2.38 15.58
N ASN A 185 1.43 1.97 15.64
CA ASN A 185 0.37 2.83 16.16
C ASN A 185 0.58 3.18 17.63
N LEU A 186 0.94 2.19 18.45
CA LEU A 186 1.16 2.36 19.88
C LEU A 186 2.40 3.19 20.16
N GLU A 187 3.49 2.92 19.46
CA GLU A 187 4.75 3.65 19.57
C GLU A 187 4.56 5.12 19.23
N CYS A 188 3.83 5.42 18.15
CA CYS A 188 3.48 6.79 17.77
C CYS A 188 2.58 7.46 18.81
N LEU A 189 1.60 6.75 19.37
CA LEU A 189 0.72 7.30 20.42
C LEU A 189 1.50 7.68 21.69
N LEU A 190 2.36 6.77 22.16
CA LEU A 190 3.16 7.00 23.37
C LEU A 190 4.22 8.09 23.16
N GLY A 191 4.85 8.13 21.98
CA GLY A 191 5.74 9.23 21.60
C GLY A 191 5.00 10.56 21.51
N PHE A 192 3.78 10.56 20.99
CA PHE A 192 2.98 11.77 20.84
C PHE A 192 2.50 12.36 22.17
N GLU A 193 2.38 11.56 23.23
CA GLU A 193 2.14 12.06 24.59
C GLU A 193 3.24 13.03 25.03
N LYS A 194 4.52 12.74 24.73
CA LYS A 194 5.62 13.66 24.99
C LYS A 194 5.48 14.96 24.17
N VAL A 195 5.04 14.84 22.89
CA VAL A 195 4.77 16.00 22.03
C VAL A 195 3.67 16.87 22.62
N TYR A 196 2.55 16.27 23.02
CA TYR A 196 1.42 16.98 23.64
C TYR A 196 1.83 17.69 24.94
N ASN A 197 2.61 17.04 25.80
CA ASN A 197 3.07 17.64 27.05
C ASN A 197 3.94 18.89 26.83
N LEU A 198 4.69 18.92 25.72
CA LEU A 198 5.53 20.07 25.33
C LEU A 198 4.78 21.09 24.46
N ARG A 199 3.75 20.66 23.74
CA ARG A 199 2.94 21.47 22.82
C ARG A 199 1.45 21.10 22.96
N PRO A 200 0.74 21.66 23.93
CA PRO A 200 -0.65 21.29 24.22
C PRO A 200 -1.67 21.53 23.08
N GLY A 201 -1.29 22.24 22.02
CA GLY A 201 -2.07 22.38 20.78
C GLY A 201 -1.83 21.28 19.75
N ALA A 202 -1.01 20.26 20.03
CA ALA A 202 -0.80 19.14 19.13
C ALA A 202 -1.89 18.06 19.32
N ARG A 203 -2.41 17.51 18.22
CA ARG A 203 -3.45 16.46 18.21
C ARG A 203 -3.06 15.33 17.26
N ILE A 204 -3.54 14.13 17.57
CA ILE A 204 -3.33 12.97 16.69
C ILE A 204 -4.62 12.18 16.47
N ILE A 205 -4.91 11.83 15.22
CA ILE A 205 -6.03 10.99 14.81
C ILE A 205 -5.49 9.72 14.17
N PHE A 206 -5.92 8.59 14.68
CA PHE A 206 -5.72 7.27 14.07
C PHE A 206 -7.02 6.84 13.41
N ALA A 207 -6.96 6.33 12.17
CA ALA A 207 -8.14 5.81 11.47
C ALA A 207 -7.80 4.47 10.82
N GLY A 208 -8.58 3.45 11.12
CA GLY A 208 -8.39 2.14 10.50
C GLY A 208 -8.99 0.99 11.29
N PRO A 209 -9.10 -0.18 10.61
CA PRO A 209 -9.65 -1.38 11.24
C PRO A 209 -8.68 -1.98 12.25
N SER A 210 -9.23 -2.72 13.22
CA SER A 210 -8.48 -3.67 14.03
C SER A 210 -8.02 -4.83 13.13
N LEU A 211 -6.71 -5.02 13.01
CA LEU A 211 -6.10 -6.11 12.23
C LEU A 211 -5.33 -7.11 13.08
N ASP A 212 -5.20 -6.83 14.37
CA ASP A 212 -4.65 -7.68 15.42
C ASP A 212 -5.46 -7.41 16.68
N ALA A 213 -6.16 -8.42 17.18
CA ALA A 213 -7.17 -8.23 18.22
C ALA A 213 -6.53 -7.79 19.56
N ASP A 214 -5.46 -8.48 19.99
CA ASP A 214 -4.81 -8.20 21.27
C ASP A 214 -4.11 -6.84 21.26
N TYR A 215 -3.40 -6.53 20.20
CA TYR A 215 -2.76 -5.23 20.00
C TYR A 215 -3.78 -4.09 19.93
N SER A 216 -4.89 -4.30 19.21
CA SER A 216 -5.94 -3.29 19.08
C SER A 216 -6.67 -3.03 20.40
N GLU A 217 -6.89 -4.05 21.21
CA GLU A 217 -7.49 -3.88 22.52
C GLU A 217 -6.56 -3.11 23.47
N HIS A 218 -5.26 -3.41 23.44
CA HIS A 218 -4.27 -2.63 24.17
C HIS A 218 -4.23 -1.17 23.69
N PHE A 219 -4.15 -0.98 22.38
CA PHE A 219 -4.14 0.36 21.77
C PHE A 219 -5.40 1.18 22.12
N ARG A 220 -6.58 0.55 22.14
CA ARG A 220 -7.84 1.18 22.51
C ARG A 220 -7.76 1.75 23.94
N LYS A 221 -7.30 0.94 24.90
CA LYS A 221 -7.14 1.38 26.30
C LYS A 221 -6.17 2.56 26.43
N GLU A 222 -5.07 2.54 25.69
CA GLU A 222 -4.10 3.63 25.69
C GLU A 222 -4.66 4.93 25.10
N VAL A 223 -5.45 4.84 24.02
CA VAL A 223 -6.14 6.00 23.44
C VAL A 223 -7.19 6.57 24.39
N GLU A 224 -7.96 5.70 25.08
CA GLU A 224 -8.99 6.12 26.05
C GLU A 224 -8.41 6.94 27.21
N GLN A 225 -7.19 6.64 27.63
CA GLN A 225 -6.49 7.41 28.68
C GLN A 225 -5.96 8.76 28.14
N ARG A 226 -5.87 8.95 26.82
CA ARG A 226 -5.23 10.09 26.14
C ARG A 226 -6.20 10.93 25.32
N GLN A 227 -7.48 10.92 25.66
CA GLN A 227 -8.53 11.63 24.90
C GLN A 227 -8.33 13.16 24.87
N ALA A 228 -7.47 13.71 25.71
CA ALA A 228 -7.10 15.13 25.62
C ALA A 228 -6.47 15.49 24.27
N PHE A 229 -5.74 14.55 23.63
CA PHE A 229 -5.03 14.82 22.39
C PHE A 229 -5.16 13.73 21.31
N ALA A 230 -5.63 12.53 21.61
CA ALA A 230 -5.68 11.40 20.68
C ALA A 230 -7.11 10.93 20.41
N ARG A 231 -7.36 10.49 19.17
CA ARG A 231 -8.58 9.78 18.77
C ARG A 231 -8.24 8.58 17.91
N TRP A 232 -8.96 7.48 18.12
CA TRP A 232 -9.03 6.38 17.17
C TRP A 232 -10.45 6.27 16.65
N ILE A 233 -10.60 6.39 15.34
CA ILE A 233 -11.89 6.35 14.64
C ILE A 233 -11.94 5.13 13.71
N PRO A 234 -13.15 4.68 13.34
CA PRO A 234 -13.32 3.61 12.36
C PRO A 234 -12.62 3.90 11.03
N PRO A 235 -12.47 2.88 10.15
CA PRO A 235 -11.99 3.09 8.79
C PRO A 235 -12.83 4.14 8.06
N ILE A 236 -12.15 5.08 7.42
CA ILE A 236 -12.80 6.13 6.62
C ILE A 236 -13.19 5.54 5.27
N HIS A 237 -14.40 5.88 4.81
CA HIS A 237 -14.82 5.49 3.47
C HIS A 237 -13.86 6.07 2.42
N PRO A 238 -13.42 5.27 1.42
CA PRO A 238 -12.42 5.73 0.46
C PRO A 238 -12.80 7.00 -0.31
N ALA A 239 -14.09 7.25 -0.52
CA ALA A 239 -14.58 8.46 -1.18
C ALA A 239 -14.39 9.74 -0.34
N ALA A 240 -14.25 9.62 0.99
CA ALA A 240 -14.04 10.74 1.91
C ALA A 240 -12.55 11.02 2.21
N MET A 241 -11.62 10.19 1.71
CA MET A 241 -10.21 10.32 2.06
C MET A 241 -9.58 11.65 1.64
N LEU A 242 -9.94 12.19 0.47
CA LEU A 242 -9.40 13.48 0.03
C LEU A 242 -9.76 14.61 1.02
N SER A 243 -11.02 14.71 1.42
CA SER A 243 -11.45 15.73 2.40
C SER A 243 -10.89 15.46 3.80
N ALA A 244 -10.76 14.19 4.19
CA ALA A 244 -10.09 13.80 5.44
C ALA A 244 -8.64 14.28 5.49
N TYR A 245 -7.86 14.02 4.45
CA TYR A 245 -6.50 14.56 4.31
C TYR A 245 -6.51 16.09 4.31
N GLY A 246 -7.49 16.72 3.65
CA GLY A 246 -7.65 18.17 3.59
C GLY A 246 -7.81 18.83 4.96
N SER A 247 -8.49 18.17 5.90
CA SER A 247 -8.87 18.71 7.21
C SER A 247 -7.81 18.59 8.31
N VAL A 248 -6.64 18.02 8.02
CA VAL A 248 -5.52 17.82 8.97
C VAL A 248 -4.26 18.55 8.52
N ASP A 249 -3.23 18.60 9.36
CA ASP A 249 -2.01 19.39 9.09
C ASP A 249 -0.81 18.55 8.69
N VAL A 250 -0.66 17.35 9.22
CA VAL A 250 0.50 16.47 9.00
C VAL A 250 0.03 15.03 8.79
N ILE A 251 0.60 14.34 7.81
CA ILE A 251 0.35 12.92 7.61
C ILE A 251 1.47 12.11 8.22
N LEU A 252 1.10 11.16 9.09
CA LEU A 252 2.01 10.33 9.86
C LEU A 252 2.01 8.88 9.35
N ASN A 253 3.20 8.31 9.22
CA ASN A 253 3.42 6.87 9.04
C ASN A 253 4.53 6.37 9.97
N GLY A 254 4.16 5.60 11.00
CA GLY A 254 5.09 5.01 11.98
C GLY A 254 5.50 3.57 11.69
N SER A 255 5.25 3.07 10.48
CA SER A 255 5.45 1.65 10.15
C SER A 255 6.90 1.19 10.33
N ALA A 256 7.07 0.00 10.91
CA ALA A 256 8.35 -0.70 10.94
C ALA A 256 8.72 -1.36 9.60
N SER A 257 7.74 -1.52 8.69
CA SER A 257 7.94 -2.10 7.36
C SER A 257 6.86 -1.66 6.39
N GLU A 258 7.28 -1.22 5.22
CA GLU A 258 6.45 -0.91 4.05
C GLU A 258 7.13 -1.38 2.77
N GLY A 259 6.33 -1.71 1.74
CA GLY A 259 6.87 -1.81 0.37
C GLY A 259 6.98 -0.43 -0.25
N LEU A 260 5.83 0.22 -0.38
CA LEU A 260 5.70 1.61 -0.79
C LEU A 260 4.40 2.16 -0.21
N SER A 261 4.50 3.12 0.72
CA SER A 261 3.36 3.59 1.51
C SER A 261 2.33 4.36 0.67
N ASN A 262 1.10 3.80 0.55
CA ASN A 262 -0.04 4.51 -0.05
C ASN A 262 -0.34 5.81 0.70
N VAL A 263 -0.35 5.74 2.04
CA VAL A 263 -0.66 6.86 2.92
C VAL A 263 0.22 8.08 2.66
N LEU A 264 1.51 7.86 2.47
CA LEU A 264 2.45 8.95 2.18
C LEU A 264 2.28 9.48 0.75
N ILE A 265 2.00 8.61 -0.23
CA ILE A 265 1.71 9.03 -1.61
C ILE A 265 0.43 9.87 -1.66
N GLU A 266 -0.62 9.46 -0.97
CA GLU A 266 -1.89 10.19 -0.85
C GLU A 266 -1.71 11.49 -0.08
N GLY A 267 -0.98 11.47 1.04
CA GLY A 267 -0.70 12.66 1.87
C GLY A 267 0.02 13.76 1.09
N ARG A 268 1.10 13.42 0.37
CA ARG A 268 1.80 14.39 -0.48
C ARG A 268 0.93 14.92 -1.62
N ALA A 269 0.08 14.05 -2.20
CA ALA A 269 -0.84 14.46 -3.26
C ALA A 269 -1.94 15.41 -2.75
N ALA A 270 -2.35 15.25 -1.49
CA ALA A 270 -3.23 16.19 -0.79
C ALA A 270 -2.50 17.48 -0.34
N GLY A 271 -1.23 17.64 -0.65
CA GLY A 271 -0.43 18.81 -0.30
C GLY A 271 -0.09 18.91 1.19
N LYS A 272 -0.04 17.77 1.89
CA LYS A 272 0.29 17.73 3.32
C LYS A 272 1.74 17.32 3.55
N PRO A 273 2.43 17.95 4.51
CA PRO A 273 3.75 17.52 4.95
C PRO A 273 3.68 16.12 5.55
N LEU A 274 4.72 15.34 5.33
CA LEU A 274 4.82 13.97 5.78
C LEU A 274 5.74 13.87 7.00
N LEU A 275 5.34 13.09 8.00
CA LEU A 275 6.21 12.59 9.08
C LEU A 275 6.23 11.07 8.99
N ALA A 276 7.40 10.47 8.77
CA ALA A 276 7.44 9.02 8.59
C ALA A 276 8.68 8.40 9.24
N SER A 277 8.58 7.13 9.64
CA SER A 277 9.73 6.34 10.06
C SER A 277 10.73 6.17 8.93
N ASP A 278 12.03 6.26 9.23
CA ASP A 278 13.11 6.07 8.25
C ASP A 278 13.31 4.58 7.93
N ILE A 279 12.46 4.11 7.03
CA ILE A 279 12.53 2.76 6.45
C ILE A 279 12.54 2.87 4.91
N PRO A 280 13.08 1.88 4.19
CA PRO A 280 13.20 1.95 2.72
C PRO A 280 11.90 2.36 2.02
N GLY A 281 10.76 1.74 2.34
CA GLY A 281 9.47 2.01 1.70
C GLY A 281 8.86 3.41 1.96
N ASN A 282 9.45 4.19 2.87
CA ASN A 282 9.01 5.56 3.18
C ASN A 282 9.91 6.64 2.57
N ARG A 283 11.16 6.30 2.21
CA ARG A 283 12.13 7.30 1.74
C ARG A 283 11.72 7.96 0.44
N TRP A 284 11.35 7.18 -0.57
CA TRP A 284 10.93 7.76 -1.85
C TRP A 284 9.64 8.60 -1.75
N PRO A 285 8.56 8.20 -1.03
CA PRO A 285 7.42 9.10 -0.82
C PRO A 285 7.78 10.45 -0.17
N VAL A 286 8.81 10.47 0.71
CA VAL A 286 9.23 11.66 1.45
C VAL A 286 10.25 12.51 0.69
N PHE A 287 11.15 11.91 -0.08
CA PHE A 287 12.23 12.64 -0.75
C PHE A 287 12.10 12.74 -2.27
N GLY A 288 11.25 11.91 -2.91
CA GLY A 288 11.14 11.88 -4.36
C GLY A 288 12.38 11.29 -5.04
N ASP A 289 12.64 11.77 -6.24
CA ASP A 289 13.82 11.39 -7.02
C ASP A 289 15.04 12.26 -6.64
N PRO A 290 16.28 11.85 -6.96
CA PRO A 290 17.46 12.65 -6.68
C PRO A 290 17.34 14.09 -7.20
N GLY A 291 17.49 15.07 -6.31
CA GLY A 291 17.39 16.51 -6.63
C GLY A 291 16.03 17.12 -6.35
N ASP A 292 15.02 16.34 -5.98
CA ASP A 292 13.74 16.89 -5.56
C ASP A 292 13.81 17.53 -4.17
N PRO A 293 13.01 18.57 -3.92
CA PRO A 293 12.87 19.11 -2.57
C PRO A 293 12.13 18.08 -1.67
N PRO A 294 12.50 18.00 -0.38
CA PRO A 294 11.80 17.11 0.55
C PRO A 294 10.32 17.49 0.69
N MET A 295 9.48 16.47 0.83
CA MET A 295 8.03 16.59 1.00
C MET A 295 7.59 16.25 2.44
N GLY A 296 8.55 15.95 3.30
CA GLY A 296 8.35 15.60 4.69
C GLY A 296 9.67 15.43 5.43
N VAL A 297 9.57 14.89 6.63
CA VAL A 297 10.72 14.55 7.47
C VAL A 297 10.65 13.09 7.88
N LEU A 298 11.82 12.45 8.00
CA LEU A 298 11.95 11.09 8.53
C LEU A 298 12.43 11.13 9.96
N PHE A 299 11.95 10.19 10.78
CA PHE A 299 12.44 9.95 12.13
C PHE A 299 13.04 8.53 12.22
N ASP A 300 14.06 8.38 13.03
CA ASP A 300 14.66 7.09 13.35
C ASP A 300 13.69 6.27 14.24
N PRO A 301 13.17 5.13 13.75
CA PRO A 301 12.26 4.31 14.56
C PRO A 301 12.92 3.64 15.76
N SER A 302 14.25 3.62 15.82
CA SER A 302 15.03 3.12 16.97
C SER A 302 15.26 4.19 18.07
N ASP A 303 15.01 5.48 17.76
CA ASP A 303 15.12 6.59 18.69
C ASP A 303 13.74 7.25 18.93
N PRO A 304 13.01 6.88 20.00
CA PRO A 304 11.73 7.51 20.33
C PRO A 304 11.77 9.02 20.50
N ASP A 305 12.91 9.57 20.91
CA ASP A 305 13.07 11.01 21.09
C ASP A 305 13.28 11.73 19.74
N ASP A 306 13.75 11.04 18.70
CA ASP A 306 13.80 11.64 17.36
C ASP A 306 12.40 11.84 16.77
N PHE A 307 11.47 10.89 16.97
CA PHE A 307 10.06 11.09 16.65
C PHE A 307 9.51 12.37 17.31
N VAL A 308 9.77 12.54 18.61
CA VAL A 308 9.31 13.72 19.36
C VAL A 308 9.90 15.01 18.78
N ARG A 309 11.21 15.05 18.54
CA ARG A 309 11.89 16.22 17.94
C ARG A 309 11.31 16.59 16.57
N LYS A 310 11.10 15.60 15.70
CA LYS A 310 10.55 15.82 14.35
C LYS A 310 9.07 16.23 14.36
N ALA A 311 8.28 15.67 15.26
CA ALA A 311 6.90 16.08 15.44
C ALA A 311 6.80 17.53 15.96
N ILE A 312 7.58 17.90 16.97
CA ILE A 312 7.64 19.27 17.51
C ILE A 312 8.08 20.26 16.42
N LEU A 313 9.08 19.93 15.61
CA LEU A 313 9.49 20.75 14.47
C LEU A 313 8.30 21.06 13.56
N LEU A 314 7.48 20.06 13.26
CA LEU A 314 6.28 20.26 12.42
C LEU A 314 5.13 20.95 13.16
N VAL A 315 5.05 20.89 14.49
CA VAL A 315 4.08 21.68 15.29
C VAL A 315 4.45 23.16 15.27
N ASP A 316 5.73 23.47 15.50
CA ASP A 316 6.20 24.84 15.73
C ASP A 316 6.36 25.64 14.42
N ASP A 317 6.70 24.99 13.29
CA ASP A 317 7.04 25.67 12.04
C ASP A 317 5.94 25.50 10.98
N ALA A 318 4.97 26.42 10.97
CA ALA A 318 3.91 26.45 9.97
C ALA A 318 4.43 26.73 8.53
N MET A 319 5.52 27.51 8.40
CA MET A 319 6.15 27.79 7.09
C MET A 319 6.79 26.54 6.52
N LEU A 320 7.46 25.74 7.36
CA LEU A 320 8.00 24.45 6.96
C LEU A 320 6.88 23.50 6.53
N ARG A 321 5.79 23.37 7.31
CA ARG A 321 4.64 22.53 6.91
C ARG A 321 4.13 22.93 5.52
N ARG A 322 3.94 24.22 5.28
CA ARG A 322 3.50 24.72 3.96
C ARG A 322 4.47 24.38 2.86
N LYS A 323 5.77 24.65 3.06
CA LYS A 323 6.82 24.37 2.07
C LYS A 323 6.88 22.89 1.67
N LEU A 324 6.85 22.00 2.66
CA LEU A 324 6.86 20.55 2.45
C LEU A 324 5.60 20.07 1.72
N GLY A 325 4.43 20.58 2.11
CA GLY A 325 3.16 20.25 1.46
C GLY A 325 3.09 20.73 0.01
N GLU A 326 3.54 21.96 -0.27
CA GLU A 326 3.61 22.53 -1.64
C GLU A 326 4.56 21.70 -2.52
N ALA A 327 5.72 21.30 -1.99
CA ALA A 327 6.65 20.42 -2.68
C ALA A 327 6.01 19.07 -3.02
N GLY A 328 5.28 18.46 -2.06
CA GLY A 328 4.56 17.20 -2.25
C GLY A 328 3.48 17.28 -3.32
N ALA A 329 2.66 18.33 -3.30
CA ALA A 329 1.64 18.56 -4.31
C ALA A 329 2.26 18.79 -5.70
N ALA A 330 3.34 19.57 -5.80
CA ALA A 330 4.05 19.81 -7.05
C ALA A 330 4.65 18.52 -7.62
N TYR A 331 5.29 17.72 -6.78
CA TYR A 331 5.82 16.40 -7.15
C TYR A 331 4.71 15.48 -7.67
N SER A 332 3.61 15.39 -6.94
CA SER A 332 2.51 14.48 -7.28
C SER A 332 1.83 14.81 -8.61
N ARG A 333 1.76 16.11 -8.99
CA ARG A 333 1.20 16.52 -10.28
C ARG A 333 2.02 16.07 -11.49
N ARG A 334 3.32 15.84 -11.34
CA ARG A 334 4.19 15.36 -12.44
C ARG A 334 4.34 13.84 -12.49
N MET A 335 3.86 13.15 -11.45
CA MET A 335 3.91 11.69 -11.43
C MET A 335 2.93 11.06 -12.42
N PRO A 336 3.26 9.86 -12.94
CA PRO A 336 2.33 9.09 -13.74
C PRO A 336 0.99 8.91 -13.04
N GLY A 337 -0.09 9.16 -13.78
CA GLY A 337 -1.44 8.99 -13.27
C GLY A 337 -1.91 7.54 -13.28
N PRO A 338 -3.14 7.25 -12.76
CA PRO A 338 -3.68 5.90 -12.71
C PRO A 338 -3.80 5.23 -14.09
N CYS A 339 -4.08 6.02 -15.14
CA CYS A 339 -4.14 5.51 -16.52
C CYS A 339 -2.76 5.15 -17.06
N ASP A 340 -1.70 5.85 -16.63
CA ASP A 340 -0.32 5.52 -17.03
C ASP A 340 0.12 4.22 -16.37
N GLU A 341 -0.16 4.05 -15.07
CA GLU A 341 0.06 2.78 -14.36
C GLU A 341 -0.69 1.64 -15.07
N ALA A 342 -1.96 1.84 -15.39
CA ALA A 342 -2.76 0.83 -16.08
C ALA A 342 -2.21 0.48 -17.47
N ARG A 343 -1.72 1.47 -18.24
CA ARG A 343 -1.03 1.21 -19.53
C ARG A 343 0.24 0.38 -19.33
N GLY A 344 1.02 0.68 -18.29
CA GLY A 344 2.19 -0.12 -17.94
C GLY A 344 1.82 -1.56 -17.58
N LEU A 345 0.74 -1.76 -16.81
CA LEU A 345 0.23 -3.10 -16.51
C LEU A 345 -0.19 -3.86 -17.78
N VAL A 346 -0.94 -3.22 -18.68
CA VAL A 346 -1.38 -3.84 -19.95
C VAL A 346 -0.20 -4.28 -20.79
N ALA A 347 0.83 -3.46 -20.93
CA ALA A 347 2.05 -3.83 -21.67
C ALA A 347 2.73 -5.08 -21.07
N VAL A 348 2.77 -5.19 -19.73
CA VAL A 348 3.30 -6.38 -19.05
C VAL A 348 2.41 -7.61 -19.29
N TYR A 349 1.07 -7.45 -19.28
CA TYR A 349 0.14 -8.56 -19.55
C TYR A 349 0.29 -9.10 -20.98
N GLU A 350 0.42 -8.20 -21.96
CA GLU A 350 0.65 -8.58 -23.37
C GLU A 350 1.97 -9.36 -23.53
N ALA A 351 3.04 -8.89 -22.89
CA ALA A 351 4.32 -9.58 -22.89
C ALA A 351 4.24 -10.96 -22.24
N ALA A 352 3.53 -11.11 -21.10
CA ALA A 352 3.34 -12.38 -20.42
C ALA A 352 2.55 -13.39 -21.27
N VAL A 353 1.47 -12.94 -21.89
CA VAL A 353 0.67 -13.80 -22.80
C VAL A 353 1.48 -14.22 -24.04
N GLY A 354 2.30 -13.31 -24.59
CA GLY A 354 3.19 -13.60 -25.71
C GLY A 354 4.20 -14.70 -25.40
N ARG A 355 4.84 -14.66 -24.23
CA ARG A 355 5.78 -15.68 -23.75
C ARG A 355 5.12 -17.06 -23.64
N THR A 356 3.97 -17.14 -22.97
CA THR A 356 3.23 -18.40 -22.81
C THR A 356 2.84 -19.03 -24.15
N ARG A 357 2.49 -18.20 -25.15
CA ARG A 357 2.18 -18.69 -26.50
C ARG A 357 3.43 -19.20 -27.23
N GLY A 358 4.55 -18.47 -27.11
CA GLY A 358 5.84 -18.86 -27.71
C GLY A 358 6.37 -20.18 -27.17
N GLU A 359 6.36 -20.38 -25.85
CA GLU A 359 6.78 -21.62 -25.19
C GLU A 359 5.92 -22.84 -25.62
N ARG A 360 4.61 -22.64 -25.84
CA ARG A 360 3.73 -23.71 -26.36
C ARG A 360 4.03 -24.12 -27.80
N VAL A 361 4.48 -23.19 -28.62
CA VAL A 361 4.89 -23.49 -30.00
C VAL A 361 6.22 -24.22 -30.00
N ALA A 362 7.17 -23.78 -29.18
CA ALA A 362 8.50 -24.44 -29.09
C ALA A 362 8.47 -25.84 -28.45
N GLY A 363 7.52 -26.11 -27.54
CA GLY A 363 7.38 -27.42 -26.86
C GLY A 363 6.60 -28.47 -27.63
N ARG A 364 6.11 -28.15 -28.85
CA ARG A 364 5.39 -29.07 -29.73
C ARG A 364 6.22 -29.49 -30.97
N GLY A 365 7.46 -29.04 -31.11
CA GLY A 365 8.45 -29.45 -32.07
C GLY A 365 9.42 -30.43 -31.43
#